data_cc75060a501a04b7fc270aa70a9750b8
#
_entry.id   cc75060a501a04b7fc270aa70a9750b8
#
_cell.length_a   1.000
_cell.length_b   1.000
_cell.length_c   1.000
_cell.angle_alpha   90.00
_cell.angle_beta   90.00
_cell.angle_gamma   90.00
#
_symmetry.space_group_name_H-M   'P 1'
#
loop_
_entity.id
_entity.type
_entity.pdbx_description
1 polymer ?
#
loop_
_entity_poly.entity_id
_entity_poly.type
_entity_poly.pdbx_seq_one_letter_code
_entity_poly.pdbx_strand_id
1 'polypeptide(L)'
;MSKAKVHRLGDLQLNIMKVLWVRGEATVAEVHAALSGERDLAYTTMATMLRKMEARGLVRHRVEGRSFVYRPAVASSAVSRGMSDHLLDRLFEGSLADMVSHLLTTREVSREELSKLERLISERKRNA
;
A
#
# COMPACT_ATOMS: atom_id res chain seq x y z
N MET A 1 8.84 -17.50 -12.08
CA MET A 1 9.42 -16.42 -11.30
C MET A 1 8.35 -15.80 -10.41
N SER A 2 8.60 -15.74 -9.14
CA SER A 2 7.61 -15.20 -8.26
C SER A 2 7.83 -13.70 -8.08
N LYS A 3 6.76 -12.94 -8.28
CA LYS A 3 6.72 -11.53 -7.91
C LYS A 3 6.09 -11.42 -6.54
N ALA A 4 6.41 -10.39 -5.81
CA ALA A 4 5.75 -10.11 -4.55
C ALA A 4 4.24 -10.01 -4.80
N LYS A 5 3.45 -10.64 -3.94
CA LYS A 5 1.98 -10.61 -4.08
C LYS A 5 1.45 -9.32 -3.46
N VAL A 6 1.72 -8.22 -4.14
CA VAL A 6 1.44 -6.88 -3.62
C VAL A 6 -0.05 -6.61 -3.40
N HIS A 7 -0.92 -7.35 -4.08
CA HIS A 7 -2.38 -7.20 -3.94
C HIS A 7 -2.94 -7.88 -2.68
N ARG A 8 -2.11 -8.56 -1.91
CA ARG A 8 -2.53 -9.30 -0.72
C ARG A 8 -1.90 -8.80 0.58
N LEU A 9 -1.61 -7.52 0.63
CA LEU A 9 -1.09 -6.94 1.85
C LEU A 9 -2.21 -6.75 2.86
N GLY A 10 -2.00 -7.24 4.08
CA GLY A 10 -2.88 -6.93 5.19
C GLY A 10 -2.64 -5.52 5.69
N ASP A 11 -3.52 -5.04 6.57
CA ASP A 11 -3.46 -3.67 7.07
C ASP A 11 -2.13 -3.33 7.73
N LEU A 12 -1.64 -4.22 8.59
CA LEU A 12 -0.35 -3.98 9.25
C LEU A 12 0.79 -3.92 8.25
N GLN A 13 0.81 -4.85 7.29
CA GLN A 13 1.85 -4.88 6.27
C GLN A 13 1.85 -3.62 5.44
N LEU A 14 0.68 -3.14 5.05
CA LEU A 14 0.56 -1.91 4.28
C LEU A 14 1.02 -0.71 5.11
N ASN A 15 0.67 -0.65 6.38
CA ASN A 15 1.11 0.43 7.27
C ASN A 15 2.62 0.44 7.43
N ILE A 16 3.24 -0.72 7.54
CA ILE A 16 4.70 -0.83 7.57
C ILE A 16 5.31 -0.30 6.27
N MET A 17 4.76 -0.71 5.13
CA MET A 17 5.25 -0.22 3.84
C MET A 17 5.14 1.30 3.73
N LYS A 18 4.03 1.88 4.20
CA LYS A 18 3.86 3.34 4.17
C LYS A 18 4.94 4.06 4.98
N VAL A 19 5.29 3.52 6.14
CA VAL A 19 6.39 4.09 6.94
C VAL A 19 7.69 4.03 6.15
N LEU A 20 8.00 2.88 5.54
CA LEU A 20 9.24 2.71 4.79
C LEU A 20 9.29 3.57 3.54
N TRP A 21 8.19 3.72 2.82
CA TRP A 21 8.15 4.60 1.64
C TRP A 21 8.39 6.06 2.00
N VAL A 22 7.85 6.52 3.12
CA VAL A 22 8.04 7.90 3.56
C VAL A 22 9.47 8.13 4.06
N ARG A 23 9.99 7.20 4.85
CA ARG A 23 11.32 7.36 5.48
C ARG A 23 12.47 6.90 4.59
N GLY A 24 12.19 6.05 3.61
CA GLY A 24 13.22 5.43 2.77
C GLY A 24 13.81 4.18 3.40
N GLU A 25 14.09 4.19 4.69
CA GLU A 25 14.55 3.03 5.45
C GLU A 25 14.27 3.26 6.93
N ALA A 26 14.19 2.18 7.69
CA ALA A 26 13.96 2.26 9.13
C ALA A 26 14.36 0.97 9.83
N THR A 27 14.79 1.10 11.08
CA THR A 27 15.00 -0.07 11.95
C THR A 27 13.66 -0.61 12.43
N VAL A 28 13.66 -1.82 12.99
CA VAL A 28 12.45 -2.39 13.60
C VAL A 28 11.93 -1.45 14.69
N ALA A 29 12.81 -0.90 15.50
CA ALA A 29 12.42 0.01 16.59
C ALA A 29 11.73 1.27 16.03
N GLU A 30 12.25 1.81 14.94
CA GLU A 30 11.67 3.01 14.31
C GLU A 30 10.30 2.73 13.73
N VAL A 31 10.13 1.59 13.06
CA VAL A 31 8.83 1.19 12.53
C VAL A 31 7.84 0.96 13.66
N HIS A 32 8.27 0.26 14.70
CA HIS A 32 7.44 0.00 15.87
C HIS A 32 6.99 1.31 16.53
N ALA A 33 7.90 2.24 16.71
CA ALA A 33 7.57 3.54 17.30
C ALA A 33 6.58 4.32 16.43
N ALA A 34 6.74 4.27 15.11
CA ALA A 34 5.86 4.99 14.19
C ALA A 34 4.43 4.45 14.21
N LEU A 35 4.25 3.17 14.49
CA LEU A 35 2.94 2.52 14.45
C LEU A 35 2.33 2.25 15.81
N SER A 36 3.07 2.49 16.91
CA SER A 36 2.60 2.16 18.26
C SER A 36 1.42 3.02 18.71
N GLY A 37 1.23 4.19 18.12
CA GLY A 37 0.09 5.03 18.45
C GLY A 37 -1.24 4.53 17.89
N GLU A 38 -1.19 3.71 16.86
CA GLU A 38 -2.38 3.17 16.20
C GLU A 38 -2.69 1.73 16.62
N ARG A 39 -1.65 0.99 16.98
CA ARG A 39 -1.79 -0.42 17.34
C ARG A 39 -0.89 -0.73 18.54
N ASP A 40 -1.44 -1.46 19.47
CA ASP A 40 -0.68 -1.94 20.62
C ASP A 40 -0.04 -3.27 20.27
N LEU A 41 1.09 -3.20 19.55
CA LEU A 41 1.79 -4.38 19.06
C LEU A 41 3.15 -4.49 19.74
N ALA A 42 3.52 -5.71 20.08
CA ALA A 42 4.82 -5.97 20.65
C ALA A 42 5.93 -5.76 19.61
N TYR A 43 7.09 -5.35 20.07
CA TYR A 43 8.27 -5.21 19.23
C TYR A 43 8.57 -6.51 18.47
N THR A 44 8.48 -7.66 19.15
CA THR A 44 8.73 -8.96 18.54
C THR A 44 7.75 -9.29 17.43
N THR A 45 6.50 -8.85 17.56
CA THR A 45 5.50 -9.01 16.51
C THR A 45 5.90 -8.22 15.27
N MET A 46 6.38 -7.00 15.48
CA MET A 46 6.83 -6.15 14.37
C MET A 46 8.05 -6.76 13.69
N ALA A 47 9.01 -7.23 14.46
CA ALA A 47 10.21 -7.86 13.91
C ALA A 47 9.86 -9.12 13.10
N THR A 48 8.95 -9.94 13.60
CA THR A 48 8.49 -11.14 12.92
C THR A 48 7.78 -10.78 11.61
N MET A 49 6.93 -9.76 11.63
CA MET A 49 6.22 -9.31 10.43
C MET A 49 7.19 -8.84 9.35
N LEU A 50 8.20 -8.05 9.72
CA LEU A 50 9.21 -7.58 8.77
C LEU A 50 9.98 -8.75 8.14
N ARG A 51 10.33 -9.76 8.94
CA ARG A 51 10.99 -10.95 8.38
C ARG A 51 10.09 -11.69 7.39
N LYS A 52 8.80 -11.82 7.70
CA LYS A 52 7.84 -12.44 6.78
C LYS A 52 7.68 -11.64 5.51
N MET A 53 7.67 -10.32 5.63
CA MET A 53 7.59 -9.44 4.46
C MET A 53 8.83 -9.54 3.59
N GLU A 54 10.00 -9.70 4.20
CA GLU A 54 11.24 -9.91 3.45
C GLU A 54 11.20 -11.23 2.68
N ALA A 55 10.70 -12.29 3.31
CA ALA A 55 10.55 -13.59 2.65
C ALA A 55 9.63 -13.51 1.43
N ARG A 56 8.67 -12.57 1.44
CA ARG A 56 7.76 -12.34 0.31
C ARG A 56 8.32 -11.37 -0.72
N GLY A 57 9.50 -10.81 -0.50
CA GLY A 57 10.11 -9.87 -1.42
C GLY A 57 9.62 -8.43 -1.30
N LEU A 58 8.92 -8.10 -0.23
CA LEU A 58 8.36 -6.76 -0.04
C LEU A 58 9.37 -5.77 0.53
N VAL A 59 10.28 -6.26 1.36
CA VAL A 59 11.32 -5.45 1.99
C VAL A 59 12.65 -6.19 1.94
N ARG A 60 13.73 -5.45 2.13
CA ARG A 60 15.08 -5.99 2.29
C ARG A 60 15.72 -5.32 3.47
N HIS A 61 16.75 -5.94 4.04
CA HIS A 61 17.46 -5.32 5.16
C HIS A 61 18.96 -5.35 4.95
N ARG A 62 19.63 -4.46 5.64
CA ARG A 62 21.07 -4.53 5.88
C ARG A 62 21.31 -4.51 7.38
N VAL A 63 22.45 -4.99 7.80
CA VAL A 63 22.84 -4.96 9.19
C VAL A 63 23.66 -3.69 9.45
N GLU A 64 23.30 -2.99 10.50
CA GLU A 64 24.03 -1.80 10.94
C GLU A 64 24.24 -1.91 12.45
N GLY A 65 25.45 -2.24 12.85
CA GLY A 65 25.72 -2.57 14.25
C GLY A 65 24.93 -3.80 14.67
N ARG A 66 24.05 -3.62 15.66
CA ARG A 66 23.16 -4.69 16.14
C ARG A 66 21.75 -4.60 15.59
N SER A 67 21.53 -3.67 14.68
CA SER A 67 20.20 -3.40 14.16
C SER A 67 20.07 -3.86 12.72
N PHE A 68 18.88 -4.33 12.37
CA PHE A 68 18.48 -4.53 10.99
C PHE A 68 17.81 -3.25 10.53
N VAL A 69 18.26 -2.71 9.40
CA VAL A 69 17.67 -1.53 8.78
C VAL A 69 16.93 -2.01 7.54
N TYR A 70 15.62 -1.88 7.56
CA TYR A 70 14.76 -2.34 6.47
C TYR A 70 14.48 -1.21 5.48
N ARG A 71 14.37 -1.57 4.21
CA ARG A 71 13.97 -0.66 3.15
C ARG A 71 12.94 -1.35 2.26
N PRO A 72 12.08 -0.58 1.58
CA PRO A 72 11.10 -1.19 0.67
C PRO A 72 11.82 -1.78 -0.54
N ALA A 73 11.40 -2.97 -0.96
CA ALA A 73 11.87 -3.65 -2.16
C ALA A 73 10.86 -3.51 -3.30
N VAL A 74 9.69 -2.95 -3.04
CA VAL A 74 8.64 -2.71 -4.04
C VAL A 74 8.20 -1.25 -3.94
N ALA A 75 7.87 -0.67 -5.08
CA ALA A 75 7.42 0.71 -5.14
C ALA A 75 5.98 0.85 -4.66
N SER A 76 5.67 2.01 -4.09
CA SER A 76 4.31 2.34 -3.67
C SER A 76 3.32 2.21 -4.83
N SER A 77 3.71 2.68 -6.03
CA SER A 77 2.86 2.60 -7.21
C SER A 77 2.55 1.16 -7.62
N ALA A 78 3.51 0.25 -7.46
CA ALA A 78 3.30 -1.17 -7.79
C ALA A 78 2.29 -1.81 -6.82
N VAL A 79 2.37 -1.47 -5.53
CA VAL A 79 1.43 -1.98 -4.54
C VAL A 79 0.04 -1.41 -4.78
N SER A 80 -0.07 -0.11 -5.03
CA SER A 80 -1.35 0.54 -5.32
C SER A 80 -2.01 -0.09 -6.53
N ARG A 81 -1.24 -0.30 -7.60
CA ARG A 81 -1.74 -0.92 -8.82
C ARG A 81 -2.22 -2.35 -8.57
N GLY A 82 -1.39 -3.15 -7.88
CA GLY A 82 -1.76 -4.54 -7.59
C GLY A 82 -3.00 -4.66 -6.74
N MET A 83 -3.11 -3.84 -5.71
CA MET A 83 -4.27 -3.87 -4.81
C MET A 83 -5.53 -3.33 -5.51
N SER A 84 -5.39 -2.26 -6.30
CA SER A 84 -6.52 -1.69 -7.04
C SER A 84 -7.05 -2.67 -8.09
N ASP A 85 -6.15 -3.29 -8.86
CA ASP A 85 -6.55 -4.27 -9.87
C ASP A 85 -7.23 -5.48 -9.23
N HIS A 86 -6.69 -5.95 -8.11
CA HIS A 86 -7.28 -7.08 -7.40
C HIS A 86 -8.70 -6.76 -6.90
N LEU A 87 -8.87 -5.58 -6.31
CA LEU A 87 -10.16 -5.11 -5.82
C LEU A 87 -11.18 -4.99 -6.96
N LEU A 88 -10.75 -4.39 -8.06
CA LEU A 88 -11.59 -4.20 -9.23
C LEU A 88 -12.06 -5.55 -9.78
N ASP A 89 -11.15 -6.51 -9.91
CA ASP A 89 -11.48 -7.84 -10.45
C ASP A 89 -12.38 -8.62 -9.51
N ARG A 90 -12.12 -8.54 -8.20
CA ARG A 90 -12.85 -9.35 -7.22
C ARG A 90 -14.25 -8.81 -6.92
N LEU A 91 -14.41 -7.50 -6.87
CA LEU A 91 -15.68 -6.90 -6.46
C LEU A 91 -16.51 -6.34 -7.62
N PHE A 92 -15.87 -6.00 -8.73
CA PHE A 92 -16.55 -5.34 -9.85
C PHE A 92 -16.30 -6.06 -11.18
N GLU A 93 -15.79 -7.27 -11.13
CA GLU A 93 -15.57 -8.12 -12.30
C GLU A 93 -14.83 -7.41 -13.43
N GLY A 94 -13.87 -6.58 -13.05
CA GLY A 94 -13.03 -5.83 -13.99
C GLY A 94 -13.64 -4.55 -14.52
N SER A 95 -14.85 -4.18 -14.09
CA SER A 95 -15.52 -2.98 -14.61
C SER A 95 -15.17 -1.75 -13.78
N LEU A 96 -14.36 -0.88 -14.35
CA LEU A 96 -14.04 0.41 -13.74
C LEU A 96 -15.28 1.28 -13.58
N ALA A 97 -16.16 1.26 -14.60
CA ALA A 97 -17.38 2.05 -14.54
C ALA A 97 -18.29 1.62 -13.38
N ASP A 98 -18.38 0.32 -13.12
CA ASP A 98 -19.17 -0.18 -11.99
C ASP A 98 -18.58 0.25 -10.65
N MET A 99 -17.27 0.20 -10.53
CA MET A 99 -16.59 0.64 -9.31
C MET A 99 -16.81 2.13 -9.07
N VAL A 100 -16.66 2.95 -10.10
CA VAL A 100 -16.86 4.41 -10.00
C VAL A 100 -18.32 4.70 -9.65
N SER A 101 -19.27 4.03 -10.32
CA SER A 101 -20.69 4.18 -10.02
C SER A 101 -20.99 3.86 -8.56
N HIS A 102 -20.45 2.77 -8.07
CA HIS A 102 -20.62 2.37 -6.67
C HIS A 102 -20.11 3.45 -5.72
N LEU A 103 -18.91 3.94 -5.94
CA LEU A 103 -18.29 4.94 -5.07
C LEU A 103 -19.05 6.27 -5.11
N LEU A 104 -19.55 6.66 -6.28
CA LEU A 104 -20.29 7.91 -6.41
C LEU A 104 -21.68 7.85 -5.75
N THR A 105 -22.28 6.67 -5.65
CA THR A 105 -23.61 6.52 -5.08
C THR A 105 -23.62 6.19 -3.59
N THR A 106 -22.53 5.65 -3.05
CA THR A 106 -22.49 5.19 -1.66
C THR A 106 -21.81 6.14 -0.70
N ARG A 107 -21.27 7.25 -1.19
CA ARG A 107 -20.56 8.21 -0.35
C ARG A 107 -20.83 9.63 -0.82
N GLU A 108 -20.64 10.58 0.08
CA GLU A 108 -20.75 11.98 -0.28
C GLU A 108 -19.50 12.40 -1.06
N VAL A 109 -19.74 13.06 -2.19
CA VAL A 109 -18.67 13.52 -3.07
C VAL A 109 -18.89 15.00 -3.31
N SER A 110 -17.88 15.82 -3.06
CA SER A 110 -17.99 17.26 -3.24
C SER A 110 -18.02 17.63 -4.74
N ARG A 111 -18.56 18.82 -5.04
CA ARG A 111 -18.52 19.34 -6.40
C ARG A 111 -17.09 19.51 -6.90
N GLU A 112 -16.18 19.89 -6.01
CA GLU A 112 -14.78 20.05 -6.37
C GLU A 112 -14.17 18.74 -6.80
N GLU A 113 -14.44 17.66 -6.07
CA GLU A 113 -13.95 16.34 -6.43
C GLU A 113 -14.57 15.84 -7.71
N LEU A 114 -15.88 16.05 -7.90
CA LEU A 114 -16.56 15.68 -9.16
C LEU A 114 -15.95 16.40 -10.36
N SER A 115 -15.66 17.70 -10.23
CA SER A 115 -15.02 18.47 -11.29
C SER A 115 -13.62 17.93 -11.60
N LYS A 116 -12.89 17.54 -10.57
CA LYS A 116 -11.57 16.94 -10.75
C LYS A 116 -11.66 15.61 -11.50
N LEU A 117 -12.65 14.78 -11.14
CA LEU A 117 -12.89 13.52 -11.84
C LEU A 117 -13.24 13.74 -13.30
N GLU A 118 -14.07 14.73 -13.58
CA GLU A 118 -14.42 15.07 -14.97
C GLU A 118 -13.17 15.45 -15.78
N ARG A 119 -12.29 16.24 -15.19
CA ARG A 119 -11.04 16.62 -15.86
C ARG A 119 -10.16 15.41 -16.13
N LEU A 120 -10.03 14.50 -15.16
CA LEU A 120 -9.25 13.28 -15.31
C LEU A 120 -9.80 12.42 -16.46
N ILE A 121 -11.11 12.27 -16.54
CA ILE A 121 -11.76 11.50 -17.59
C ILE A 121 -11.53 12.16 -18.95
N SER A 122 -11.70 13.47 -19.03
CA SER A 122 -11.49 14.21 -20.29
C SER A 122 -10.06 14.08 -20.79
N GLU A 123 -9.09 14.21 -19.89
CA GLU A 123 -7.67 14.07 -20.23
C GLU A 123 -7.37 12.66 -20.73
N ARG A 124 -7.93 11.65 -20.07
CA ARG A 124 -7.72 10.26 -20.47
C ARG A 124 -8.29 9.98 -21.85
N LYS A 125 -9.45 10.54 -22.17
CA LYS A 125 -10.06 10.40 -23.50
C LYS A 125 -9.20 11.02 -24.58
N ARG A 126 -8.62 12.18 -24.31
CA ARG A 126 -7.74 12.85 -25.28
C ARG A 126 -6.48 12.05 -25.55
N ASN A 127 -6.02 11.30 -24.56
CA ASN A 127 -4.77 10.52 -24.66
C ASN A 127 -5.02 9.06 -25.06
N ALA A 128 -6.26 8.70 -25.27
CA ALA A 128 -6.61 7.33 -25.66
C ALA A 128 -6.38 7.07 -27.14
#